data_5336e604180e8b9203b3e4cff50d0669
#
_entry.id   5336e604180e8b9203b3e4cff50d0669
#
_cell.length_a   1.000
_cell.length_b   1.000
_cell.length_c   1.000
_cell.angle_alpha   90.00
_cell.angle_beta   90.00
_cell.angle_gamma   90.00
#
_symmetry.space_group_name_H-M   'P 1'
#
loop_
_entity.id
_entity.type
_entity.pdbx_description
1 polymer ?
#
loop_
_entity_poly.entity_id
_entity_poly.type
_entity_poly.pdbx_seq_one_letter_code
_entity_poly.pdbx_strand_id
1 'polypeptide(L)'
;MKKKTIWRSVLLFVVLSLALTACAQPSAPAAAPAEAQPAAPAEAQPAAPAEESAATVSSLKIAIITTTTLEEPWNTAMVQSLERVMAEKPHDLAIEYVIQENVASPDGERVMREYAKTGEYGIIWAHGLYPDAVSALYEEFPDIVWAMSGSGYEPIGKNAYWVQMYVHEPAYLLGMIAGMMTETNVIGAVAAYPFPNVNLPINAYVAGAKAVNPDVKVKMTYIESWFDPAKAKESTLAQIATGADFVYAERFGPFEACQEKGVYAFGHYVDQNSLAPETVVASTLARWDPAANFLIDEWYAHVADGKEYAAPMKEVVFFMKDGGSDISGYNALEASIPQEVRDAVAAARQEILQGEMQVPYNEEPVTSD
;
A
#
# COMPACT_ATOMS: atom_id res chain seq x y z
N MET A 1 23.31 -43.03 15.62
CA MET A 1 24.28 -43.76 14.76
C MET A 1 24.42 -43.04 13.45
N LYS A 2 25.60 -42.41 13.22
CA LYS A 2 26.47 -42.41 12.01
C LYS A 2 25.78 -42.06 10.68
N LYS A 3 26.22 -41.14 9.81
CA LYS A 3 27.58 -40.66 9.48
C LYS A 3 27.53 -39.29 8.79
N LYS A 4 28.51 -38.45 9.13
CA LYS A 4 28.97 -37.27 8.36
C LYS A 4 29.65 -37.73 7.06
N THR A 5 29.57 -36.90 6.01
CA THR A 5 30.63 -36.89 4.98
C THR A 5 30.86 -35.44 4.52
N ILE A 6 32.05 -35.00 4.84
CA ILE A 6 32.73 -33.76 4.42
C ILE A 6 33.39 -34.05 3.07
N TRP A 7 33.34 -33.13 2.11
CA TRP A 7 34.35 -33.09 1.05
C TRP A 7 34.83 -31.65 0.82
N ARG A 8 36.16 -31.59 0.90
CA ARG A 8 36.99 -30.37 0.83
C ARG A 8 37.58 -30.25 -0.57
N SER A 9 37.73 -28.98 -0.99
CA SER A 9 38.85 -28.35 -1.73
C SER A 9 39.37 -28.98 -3.03
N VAL A 10 39.51 -28.15 -4.06
CA VAL A 10 40.82 -27.85 -4.69
C VAL A 10 40.77 -26.51 -5.41
N LEU A 11 41.67 -25.60 -5.01
CA LEU A 11 42.14 -24.43 -5.79
C LEU A 11 42.99 -24.90 -6.95
N LEU A 12 42.92 -24.21 -8.11
CA LEU A 12 44.05 -24.14 -9.00
C LEU A 12 44.19 -22.75 -9.65
N PHE A 13 45.26 -22.04 -9.25
CA PHE A 13 45.83 -20.84 -9.89
C PHE A 13 46.49 -21.22 -11.18
N VAL A 14 46.28 -20.45 -12.26
CA VAL A 14 47.24 -20.34 -13.37
C VAL A 14 47.42 -18.89 -13.76
N VAL A 15 48.60 -18.36 -13.46
CA VAL A 15 49.18 -17.11 -13.95
C VAL A 15 50.09 -17.46 -15.11
N LEU A 16 50.03 -16.73 -16.23
CA LEU A 16 51.21 -16.51 -17.13
C LEU A 16 50.84 -15.46 -18.18
N SER A 17 51.32 -14.26 -18.09
CA SER A 17 52.57 -13.68 -18.62
C SER A 17 52.44 -13.03 -20.00
N LEU A 18 52.84 -11.75 -19.98
CA LEU A 18 53.06 -10.80 -21.08
C LEU A 18 53.92 -11.33 -22.23
N ALA A 19 53.68 -10.81 -23.43
CA ALA A 19 54.74 -10.48 -24.39
C ALA A 19 54.34 -9.27 -25.25
N LEU A 20 55.10 -8.18 -25.04
CA LEU A 20 55.17 -7.01 -25.95
C LEU A 20 56.02 -7.44 -27.18
N THR A 21 55.59 -7.05 -28.41
CA THR A 21 56.48 -6.90 -29.54
C THR A 21 56.12 -5.64 -30.33
N ALA A 22 57.02 -4.68 -30.30
CA ALA A 22 57.09 -3.52 -31.19
C ALA A 22 57.88 -3.88 -32.45
N CYS A 23 57.45 -3.42 -33.64
CA CYS A 23 58.32 -3.19 -34.79
C CYS A 23 57.61 -2.28 -35.79
N ALA A 24 58.07 -1.06 -35.87
CA ALA A 24 58.84 -0.39 -36.92
C ALA A 24 58.11 -0.17 -38.28
N GLN A 25 57.93 1.12 -38.58
CA GLN A 25 57.60 1.69 -39.91
C GLN A 25 58.80 1.59 -40.86
N PRO A 26 58.55 1.59 -42.17
CA PRO A 26 59.42 2.25 -43.11
C PRO A 26 58.70 3.34 -43.94
N SER A 27 59.50 4.34 -44.24
CA SER A 27 59.23 5.62 -44.89
C SER A 27 58.82 5.54 -46.39
N ALA A 28 58.05 6.52 -46.79
CA ALA A 28 57.56 6.78 -48.14
C ALA A 28 58.67 7.27 -49.14
N PRO A 29 58.48 7.11 -50.44
CA PRO A 29 59.08 8.01 -51.46
C PRO A 29 58.05 8.96 -52.09
N ALA A 30 58.64 10.05 -52.64
CA ALA A 30 58.02 11.30 -53.04
C ALA A 30 57.10 11.25 -54.28
N ALA A 31 56.25 12.23 -54.33
CA ALA A 31 55.19 12.50 -55.29
C ALA A 31 55.69 12.96 -56.68
N ALA A 32 54.91 12.63 -57.73
CA ALA A 32 54.90 13.27 -59.03
C ALA A 32 53.50 13.87 -59.30
N PRO A 33 53.37 14.89 -60.18
CA PRO A 33 52.24 15.85 -60.17
C PRO A 33 50.97 15.26 -60.80
N ALA A 34 49.83 15.62 -60.20
CA ALA A 34 48.50 15.21 -60.61
C ALA A 34 47.94 16.05 -61.75
N GLU A 35 47.40 15.40 -62.76
CA GLU A 35 46.49 15.92 -63.75
C GLU A 35 45.07 16.11 -63.14
N ALA A 36 44.43 17.26 -63.48
CA ALA A 36 43.10 17.60 -63.04
C ALA A 36 42.03 16.72 -63.72
N GLN A 37 41.26 16.00 -62.90
CA GLN A 37 40.01 15.34 -63.33
C GLN A 37 38.78 16.21 -62.94
N PRO A 38 37.71 16.17 -63.77
CA PRO A 38 36.49 16.99 -63.52
C PRO A 38 35.75 16.49 -62.31
N ALA A 39 35.17 17.45 -61.54
CA ALA A 39 34.37 17.19 -60.37
C ALA A 39 33.12 16.35 -60.67
N ALA A 40 32.96 15.24 -59.98
CA ALA A 40 31.72 14.46 -59.92
C ALA A 40 30.63 15.21 -59.13
N PRO A 41 29.35 15.02 -59.47
CA PRO A 41 28.25 15.63 -58.72
C PRO A 41 28.24 15.20 -57.24
N ALA A 42 28.04 16.13 -56.33
CA ALA A 42 27.87 15.86 -54.89
C ALA A 42 26.66 14.98 -54.69
N GLU A 43 26.89 13.72 -54.25
CA GLU A 43 25.84 12.91 -53.68
C GLU A 43 25.32 13.55 -52.43
N ALA A 44 24.01 13.82 -52.42
CA ALA A 44 23.32 14.32 -51.22
C ALA A 44 23.46 13.27 -50.07
N GLN A 45 24.11 13.67 -48.98
CA GLN A 45 24.09 12.89 -47.74
C GLN A 45 22.64 12.60 -47.34
N PRO A 46 22.26 11.38 -46.99
CA PRO A 46 20.96 11.14 -46.39
C PRO A 46 20.85 11.96 -45.13
N ALA A 47 19.74 12.70 -45.00
CA ALA A 47 19.40 13.36 -43.77
C ALA A 47 19.40 12.38 -42.63
N ALA A 48 20.06 12.70 -41.53
CA ALA A 48 19.97 11.93 -40.29
C ALA A 48 18.50 11.67 -39.97
N PRO A 49 18.11 10.50 -39.48
CA PRO A 49 16.75 10.26 -39.02
C PRO A 49 16.41 11.38 -38.03
N ALA A 50 15.29 12.07 -38.25
CA ALA A 50 14.74 12.95 -37.24
C ALA A 50 14.59 12.12 -35.97
N GLU A 51 15.19 12.56 -34.87
CA GLU A 51 14.88 12.04 -33.53
C GLU A 51 13.37 12.19 -33.39
N GLU A 52 12.67 11.06 -33.35
CA GLU A 52 11.26 11.00 -32.99
C GLU A 52 11.17 11.62 -31.61
N SER A 53 10.66 12.86 -31.54
CA SER A 53 10.37 13.53 -30.26
C SER A 53 9.47 12.59 -29.48
N ALA A 54 9.98 12.00 -28.42
CA ALA A 54 9.20 11.19 -27.51
C ALA A 54 7.93 11.98 -27.15
N ALA A 55 6.77 11.44 -27.46
CA ALA A 55 5.51 12.09 -27.17
C ALA A 55 5.48 12.34 -25.66
N THR A 56 5.38 13.61 -25.26
CA THR A 56 5.37 13.97 -23.84
C THR A 56 4.11 13.36 -23.20
N VAL A 57 4.29 12.40 -22.33
CA VAL A 57 3.20 11.79 -21.56
C VAL A 57 2.66 12.84 -20.61
N SER A 58 1.41 13.27 -20.78
CA SER A 58 0.82 14.40 -20.05
C SER A 58 -0.43 14.04 -19.26
N SER A 59 -0.96 12.82 -19.40
CA SER A 59 -2.19 12.40 -18.70
C SER A 59 -2.17 10.92 -18.38
N LEU A 60 -2.89 10.57 -17.31
CA LEU A 60 -3.11 9.21 -16.87
C LEU A 60 -4.57 9.02 -16.46
N LYS A 61 -5.21 7.94 -16.91
CA LYS A 61 -6.52 7.50 -16.40
C LYS A 61 -6.35 6.24 -15.55
N ILE A 62 -7.02 6.22 -14.41
CA ILE A 62 -7.03 5.10 -13.45
C ILE A 62 -8.46 4.57 -13.32
N ALA A 63 -8.66 3.28 -13.48
CA ALA A 63 -9.92 2.61 -13.14
C ALA A 63 -9.76 1.85 -11.82
N ILE A 64 -10.67 2.04 -10.88
CA ILE A 64 -10.68 1.38 -9.58
C ILE A 64 -11.94 0.54 -9.47
N ILE A 65 -11.76 -0.73 -9.11
CA ILE A 65 -12.84 -1.68 -8.97
C ILE A 65 -12.92 -2.09 -7.49
N THR A 66 -14.09 -1.88 -6.86
CA THR A 66 -14.29 -2.17 -5.43
C THR A 66 -15.42 -3.19 -5.20
N THR A 67 -15.27 -4.01 -4.16
CA THR A 67 -16.30 -5.02 -3.78
C THR A 67 -17.47 -4.44 -3.01
N THR A 68 -17.32 -3.24 -2.45
CA THR A 68 -18.32 -2.56 -1.61
C THR A 68 -18.52 -1.11 -2.07
N THR A 69 -19.38 -0.37 -1.37
CA THR A 69 -19.65 1.05 -1.64
C THR A 69 -18.53 1.98 -1.19
N LEU A 70 -18.53 3.22 -1.68
CA LEU A 70 -17.60 4.28 -1.23
C LEU A 70 -17.84 4.73 0.22
N GLU A 71 -18.97 4.37 0.82
CA GLU A 71 -19.25 4.63 2.24
C GLU A 71 -18.39 3.77 3.18
N GLU A 72 -17.85 2.68 2.68
CA GLU A 72 -16.92 1.83 3.43
C GLU A 72 -15.58 2.55 3.57
N PRO A 73 -15.05 2.69 4.83
CA PRO A 73 -13.85 3.51 5.10
C PRO A 73 -12.59 3.14 4.31
N TRP A 74 -12.43 1.87 3.94
CA TRP A 74 -11.35 1.39 3.08
C TRP A 74 -11.38 2.08 1.70
N ASN A 75 -12.56 2.16 1.09
CA ASN A 75 -12.75 2.81 -0.21
C ASN A 75 -12.70 4.33 -0.08
N THR A 76 -13.26 4.91 1.00
CA THR A 76 -13.16 6.34 1.29
C THR A 76 -11.69 6.78 1.40
N ALA A 77 -10.85 6.00 2.09
CA ALA A 77 -9.42 6.28 2.23
C ALA A 77 -8.68 6.28 0.88
N MET A 78 -9.05 5.38 -0.04
CA MET A 78 -8.53 5.33 -1.41
C MET A 78 -8.84 6.63 -2.16
N VAL A 79 -10.11 7.06 -2.15
CA VAL A 79 -10.53 8.31 -2.81
C VAL A 79 -9.77 9.50 -2.27
N GLN A 80 -9.73 9.67 -0.94
CA GLN A 80 -9.02 10.77 -0.31
C GLN A 80 -7.51 10.79 -0.65
N SER A 81 -6.90 9.61 -0.79
CA SER A 81 -5.49 9.49 -1.17
C SER A 81 -5.28 9.90 -2.63
N LEU A 82 -6.12 9.44 -3.54
CA LEU A 82 -6.03 9.81 -4.94
C LEU A 82 -6.25 11.33 -5.16
N GLU A 83 -7.17 11.94 -4.43
CA GLU A 83 -7.38 13.40 -4.49
C GLU A 83 -6.12 14.16 -4.07
N ARG A 84 -5.39 13.68 -3.04
CA ARG A 84 -4.11 14.28 -2.64
C ARG A 84 -3.04 14.10 -3.72
N VAL A 85 -2.88 12.88 -4.24
CA VAL A 85 -1.92 12.58 -5.32
C VAL A 85 -2.20 13.41 -6.57
N MET A 86 -3.48 13.55 -6.95
CA MET A 86 -3.87 14.41 -8.09
C MET A 86 -3.51 15.88 -7.86
N ALA A 87 -3.63 16.37 -6.62
CA ALA A 87 -3.24 17.72 -6.26
C ALA A 87 -1.72 17.94 -6.30
N GLU A 88 -0.92 16.91 -6.01
CA GLU A 88 0.55 16.92 -6.09
C GLU A 88 1.07 16.86 -7.54
N LYS A 89 0.28 16.35 -8.49
CA LYS A 89 0.60 16.21 -9.91
C LYS A 89 1.95 15.52 -10.17
N PRO A 90 2.14 14.26 -9.75
CA PRO A 90 3.36 13.53 -10.02
C PRO A 90 3.66 13.55 -11.53
N HIS A 91 4.93 13.76 -11.91
CA HIS A 91 5.38 13.90 -13.31
C HIS A 91 4.63 14.96 -14.14
N ASP A 92 4.04 15.98 -13.50
CA ASP A 92 3.18 16.99 -14.14
C ASP A 92 1.96 16.41 -14.88
N LEU A 93 1.52 15.21 -14.51
CA LEU A 93 0.41 14.50 -15.14
C LEU A 93 -0.95 15.11 -14.78
N ALA A 94 -1.83 15.20 -15.78
CA ALA A 94 -3.27 15.33 -15.58
C ALA A 94 -3.83 13.94 -15.26
N ILE A 95 -4.17 13.67 -13.99
CA ILE A 95 -4.68 12.37 -13.55
C ILE A 95 -6.20 12.44 -13.44
N GLU A 96 -6.87 11.45 -14.03
CA GLU A 96 -8.30 11.23 -13.90
C GLU A 96 -8.54 9.81 -13.36
N TYR A 97 -9.59 9.61 -12.58
CA TYR A 97 -9.99 8.28 -12.16
C TYR A 97 -11.50 8.05 -12.27
N VAL A 98 -11.85 6.79 -12.39
CA VAL A 98 -13.23 6.29 -12.27
C VAL A 98 -13.27 5.18 -11.24
N ILE A 99 -14.40 5.06 -10.53
CA ILE A 99 -14.62 3.98 -9.57
C ILE A 99 -15.86 3.21 -9.95
N GLN A 100 -15.71 1.89 -10.02
CA GLN A 100 -16.82 0.96 -10.18
C GLN A 100 -17.06 0.23 -8.86
N GLU A 101 -18.13 0.61 -8.18
CA GLU A 101 -18.50 0.07 -6.87
C GLU A 101 -19.31 -1.22 -6.96
N ASN A 102 -19.33 -1.98 -5.86
CA ASN A 102 -20.20 -3.16 -5.69
C ASN A 102 -20.01 -4.24 -6.76
N VAL A 103 -18.78 -4.42 -7.22
CA VAL A 103 -18.44 -5.49 -8.15
C VAL A 103 -18.14 -6.76 -7.37
N ALA A 104 -19.00 -7.76 -7.45
CA ALA A 104 -18.73 -9.06 -6.83
C ALA A 104 -17.47 -9.70 -7.46
N SER A 105 -16.66 -10.41 -6.67
CA SER A 105 -15.41 -10.99 -7.18
C SER A 105 -15.56 -11.82 -8.46
N PRO A 106 -16.63 -12.64 -8.65
CA PRO A 106 -16.83 -13.37 -9.92
C PRO A 106 -17.10 -12.49 -11.15
N ASP A 107 -17.55 -11.24 -10.94
CA ASP A 107 -17.77 -10.28 -12.03
C ASP A 107 -16.54 -9.43 -12.35
N GLY A 108 -15.51 -9.49 -11.50
CA GLY A 108 -14.31 -8.65 -11.57
C GLY A 108 -13.60 -8.73 -12.92
N GLU A 109 -13.36 -9.94 -13.44
CA GLU A 109 -12.73 -10.14 -14.74
C GLU A 109 -13.48 -9.43 -15.86
N ARG A 110 -14.81 -9.61 -15.93
CA ARG A 110 -15.63 -9.00 -16.97
C ARG A 110 -15.56 -7.47 -16.92
N VAL A 111 -15.69 -6.89 -15.72
CA VAL A 111 -15.67 -5.43 -15.54
C VAL A 111 -14.32 -4.86 -15.88
N MET A 112 -13.23 -5.43 -15.37
CA MET A 112 -11.86 -4.96 -15.62
C MET A 112 -11.49 -5.10 -17.10
N ARG A 113 -11.93 -6.16 -17.77
CA ARG A 113 -11.73 -6.37 -19.21
C ARG A 113 -12.44 -5.28 -20.05
N GLU A 114 -13.62 -4.83 -19.63
CA GLU A 114 -14.33 -3.74 -20.30
C GLU A 114 -13.52 -2.44 -20.25
N TYR A 115 -12.95 -2.08 -19.09
CA TYR A 115 -12.05 -0.93 -18.95
C TYR A 115 -10.77 -1.11 -19.78
N ALA A 116 -10.12 -2.26 -19.69
CA ALA A 116 -8.86 -2.53 -20.40
C ALA A 116 -9.02 -2.44 -21.93
N LYS A 117 -10.12 -2.93 -22.48
CA LYS A 117 -10.42 -2.89 -23.92
C LYS A 117 -10.61 -1.48 -24.50
N THR A 118 -10.88 -0.48 -23.67
CA THR A 118 -10.97 0.91 -24.15
C THR A 118 -9.61 1.45 -24.60
N GLY A 119 -8.52 0.93 -24.05
CA GLY A 119 -7.17 1.44 -24.26
C GLY A 119 -6.90 2.80 -23.62
N GLU A 120 -7.82 3.28 -22.75
CA GLU A 120 -7.72 4.61 -22.14
C GLU A 120 -7.02 4.61 -20.77
N TYR A 121 -6.98 3.46 -20.09
CA TYR A 121 -6.53 3.34 -18.71
C TYR A 121 -5.10 2.80 -18.64
N GLY A 122 -4.20 3.57 -18.03
CA GLY A 122 -2.83 3.12 -17.77
C GLY A 122 -2.71 2.26 -16.52
N ILE A 123 -3.62 2.47 -15.55
CA ILE A 123 -3.69 1.68 -14.30
C ILE A 123 -5.12 1.17 -14.11
N ILE A 124 -5.27 -0.13 -13.84
CA ILE A 124 -6.51 -0.73 -13.36
C ILE A 124 -6.25 -1.29 -11.96
N TRP A 125 -6.91 -0.71 -10.96
CA TRP A 125 -6.73 -1.06 -9.56
C TRP A 125 -7.86 -1.95 -9.06
N ALA A 126 -7.56 -3.21 -8.88
CA ALA A 126 -8.42 -4.22 -8.27
C ALA A 126 -8.38 -4.05 -6.75
N HIS A 127 -9.19 -3.12 -6.22
CA HIS A 127 -9.22 -2.73 -4.82
C HIS A 127 -10.19 -3.63 -4.03
N GLY A 128 -9.73 -4.86 -3.76
CA GLY A 128 -10.55 -5.88 -3.11
C GLY A 128 -10.07 -7.31 -3.42
N LEU A 129 -10.98 -8.27 -3.47
CA LEU A 129 -10.70 -9.71 -3.63
C LEU A 129 -10.79 -10.14 -5.11
N TYR A 130 -9.78 -9.78 -5.93
CA TYR A 130 -9.81 -10.02 -7.38
C TYR A 130 -8.56 -10.70 -7.98
N PRO A 131 -7.80 -11.55 -7.26
CA PRO A 131 -6.56 -12.11 -7.82
C PRO A 131 -6.82 -12.93 -9.08
N ASP A 132 -7.88 -13.75 -9.12
CA ASP A 132 -8.25 -14.55 -10.29
C ASP A 132 -8.55 -13.68 -11.52
N ALA A 133 -9.24 -12.55 -11.33
CA ALA A 133 -9.58 -11.62 -12.39
C ALA A 133 -8.33 -10.99 -13.00
N VAL A 134 -7.39 -10.53 -12.18
CA VAL A 134 -6.12 -9.96 -12.64
C VAL A 134 -5.26 -11.03 -13.30
N SER A 135 -5.21 -12.24 -12.73
CA SER A 135 -4.48 -13.39 -13.31
C SER A 135 -4.97 -13.77 -14.72
N ALA A 136 -6.24 -13.57 -15.00
CA ALA A 136 -6.82 -13.82 -16.34
C ALA A 136 -6.54 -12.70 -17.35
N LEU A 137 -6.11 -11.51 -16.92
CA LEU A 137 -6.03 -10.31 -17.77
C LEU A 137 -4.63 -9.75 -18.00
N TYR A 138 -3.69 -9.96 -17.08
CA TYR A 138 -2.42 -9.26 -17.08
C TYR A 138 -1.56 -9.52 -18.33
N GLU A 139 -1.61 -10.73 -18.91
CA GLU A 139 -0.89 -11.06 -20.16
C GLU A 139 -1.60 -10.54 -21.41
N GLU A 140 -2.95 -10.45 -21.38
CA GLU A 140 -3.74 -9.94 -22.50
C GLU A 140 -3.55 -8.42 -22.69
N PHE A 141 -3.27 -7.70 -21.57
CA PHE A 141 -3.08 -6.25 -21.58
C PHE A 141 -1.74 -5.87 -20.91
N PRO A 142 -0.61 -6.12 -21.60
CA PRO A 142 0.72 -6.02 -21.02
C PRO A 142 1.18 -4.60 -20.71
N ASP A 143 0.56 -3.57 -21.33
CA ASP A 143 0.90 -2.15 -21.14
C ASP A 143 0.14 -1.50 -19.98
N ILE A 144 -0.79 -2.23 -19.35
CA ILE A 144 -1.55 -1.77 -18.18
C ILE A 144 -0.81 -2.19 -16.91
N VAL A 145 -0.69 -1.26 -15.95
CA VAL A 145 -0.39 -1.59 -14.55
C VAL A 145 -1.65 -2.17 -13.91
N TRP A 146 -1.61 -3.46 -13.59
CA TRP A 146 -2.62 -4.11 -12.77
C TRP A 146 -2.23 -3.97 -11.30
N ALA A 147 -2.95 -3.12 -10.58
CA ALA A 147 -2.74 -2.96 -9.15
C ALA A 147 -3.73 -3.80 -8.36
N MET A 148 -3.25 -4.44 -7.31
CA MET A 148 -4.08 -5.22 -6.39
C MET A 148 -3.85 -4.75 -4.96
N SER A 149 -4.88 -4.77 -4.14
CA SER A 149 -4.83 -4.49 -2.71
C SER A 149 -5.95 -5.22 -1.97
N GLY A 150 -5.72 -5.57 -0.73
CA GLY A 150 -6.66 -6.32 0.09
C GLY A 150 -6.10 -7.67 0.55
N SER A 151 -6.96 -8.62 0.91
CA SER A 151 -6.55 -9.96 1.37
C SER A 151 -6.27 -10.91 0.21
N GLY A 152 -5.47 -11.94 0.46
CA GLY A 152 -5.25 -13.04 -0.47
C GLY A 152 -4.15 -12.79 -1.48
N TYR A 153 -3.00 -12.27 -1.00
CA TYR A 153 -1.82 -12.07 -1.84
C TYR A 153 -1.43 -13.32 -2.64
N GLU A 154 -1.25 -13.13 -3.94
CA GLU A 154 -0.68 -14.10 -4.86
C GLU A 154 0.24 -13.40 -5.86
N PRO A 155 1.47 -13.92 -6.11
CA PRO A 155 2.31 -13.38 -7.17
C PRO A 155 1.73 -13.78 -8.54
N ILE A 156 1.44 -12.79 -9.41
CA ILE A 156 0.76 -13.04 -10.68
C ILE A 156 1.70 -12.86 -11.88
N GLY A 157 2.22 -11.65 -12.08
CA GLY A 157 3.04 -11.37 -13.26
C GLY A 157 3.75 -10.03 -13.20
N LYS A 158 4.57 -9.73 -14.23
CA LYS A 158 5.49 -8.60 -14.21
C LYS A 158 4.84 -7.21 -14.23
N ASN A 159 3.60 -7.08 -14.69
CA ASN A 159 2.81 -5.85 -14.70
C ASN A 159 1.66 -5.88 -13.67
N ALA A 160 1.65 -6.86 -12.77
CA ALA A 160 0.64 -7.05 -11.73
C ALA A 160 1.29 -6.81 -10.35
N TYR A 161 1.02 -5.65 -9.78
CA TYR A 161 1.61 -5.16 -8.55
C TYR A 161 0.64 -5.34 -7.39
N TRP A 162 1.06 -6.03 -6.35
CA TRP A 162 0.31 -6.08 -5.10
C TRP A 162 0.84 -5.00 -4.17
N VAL A 163 0.05 -3.97 -3.93
CA VAL A 163 0.39 -2.87 -3.03
C VAL A 163 -0.49 -2.92 -1.79
N GLN A 164 0.09 -2.67 -0.63
CA GLN A 164 -0.61 -2.72 0.66
C GLN A 164 -0.11 -1.63 1.59
N MET A 165 -1.00 -1.14 2.43
CA MET A 165 -0.66 -0.38 3.61
C MET A 165 -1.25 -1.08 4.83
N TYR A 166 -0.56 -1.06 5.94
CA TYR A 166 -1.05 -1.64 7.18
C TYR A 166 -1.24 -0.58 8.25
N VAL A 167 -2.36 -0.67 8.95
CA VAL A 167 -2.73 0.25 10.04
C VAL A 167 -2.51 -0.35 11.43
N HIS A 168 -1.72 -1.40 11.54
CA HIS A 168 -1.41 -2.03 12.84
C HIS A 168 -0.58 -1.10 13.74
N GLU A 169 0.35 -0.35 13.17
CA GLU A 169 1.17 0.60 13.92
C GLU A 169 0.30 1.72 14.56
N PRO A 170 -0.57 2.43 13.84
CA PRO A 170 -1.47 3.37 14.47
C PRO A 170 -2.52 2.67 15.38
N ALA A 171 -2.95 1.44 15.08
CA ALA A 171 -3.85 0.71 15.98
C ALA A 171 -3.20 0.39 17.33
N TYR A 172 -1.90 0.10 17.36
CA TYR A 172 -1.13 -0.02 18.62
C TYR A 172 -1.21 1.26 19.45
N LEU A 173 -1.09 2.43 18.82
CA LEU A 173 -1.23 3.72 19.49
C LEU A 173 -2.64 3.93 20.05
N LEU A 174 -3.69 3.53 19.31
CA LEU A 174 -5.07 3.53 19.84
C LEU A 174 -5.19 2.61 21.06
N GLY A 175 -4.54 1.46 21.01
CA GLY A 175 -4.48 0.53 22.15
C GLY A 175 -3.84 1.14 23.37
N MET A 176 -2.73 1.89 23.23
CA MET A 176 -2.11 2.61 24.32
C MET A 176 -3.07 3.62 24.96
N ILE A 177 -3.83 4.37 24.15
CA ILE A 177 -4.85 5.31 24.67
C ILE A 177 -5.88 4.55 25.51
N ALA A 178 -6.45 3.47 24.97
CA ALA A 178 -7.43 2.66 25.66
C ALA A 178 -6.87 2.07 26.97
N GLY A 179 -5.67 1.50 26.95
CA GLY A 179 -5.03 0.90 28.12
C GLY A 179 -4.72 1.89 29.25
N MET A 180 -4.35 3.14 28.89
CA MET A 180 -4.07 4.20 29.86
C MET A 180 -5.33 4.87 30.42
N MET A 181 -6.46 4.80 29.69
CA MET A 181 -7.69 5.54 30.05
C MET A 181 -8.85 4.63 30.50
N THR A 182 -8.79 3.32 30.26
CA THR A 182 -9.86 2.41 30.68
C THR A 182 -10.05 2.43 32.19
N GLU A 183 -11.29 2.53 32.65
CA GLU A 183 -11.68 2.44 34.05
C GLU A 183 -12.09 1.01 34.45
N THR A 184 -12.49 0.19 33.46
CA THR A 184 -13.00 -1.16 33.66
C THR A 184 -11.94 -2.25 33.43
N ASN A 185 -10.83 -1.91 32.81
CA ASN A 185 -9.85 -2.84 32.23
C ASN A 185 -10.45 -3.77 31.16
N VAL A 186 -11.56 -3.39 30.52
CA VAL A 186 -12.19 -4.17 29.44
C VAL A 186 -12.31 -3.28 28.20
N ILE A 187 -11.67 -3.72 27.13
CA ILE A 187 -11.75 -3.07 25.82
C ILE A 187 -12.46 -3.98 24.81
N GLY A 188 -13.08 -3.37 23.81
CA GLY A 188 -13.79 -4.07 22.75
C GLY A 188 -13.14 -3.89 21.40
N ALA A 189 -13.37 -4.84 20.49
CA ALA A 189 -13.11 -4.69 19.07
C ALA A 189 -14.21 -5.37 18.24
N VAL A 190 -14.70 -4.69 17.21
CA VAL A 190 -15.71 -5.22 16.28
C VAL A 190 -15.12 -5.21 14.88
N ALA A 191 -15.02 -6.39 14.26
CA ALA A 191 -14.32 -6.59 12.99
C ALA A 191 -15.13 -7.43 11.99
N ALA A 192 -14.69 -7.42 10.71
CA ALA A 192 -15.37 -8.13 9.63
C ALA A 192 -15.23 -9.67 9.74
N TYR A 193 -14.12 -10.18 9.28
CA TYR A 193 -13.78 -11.60 9.20
C TYR A 193 -12.41 -11.84 9.83
N PRO A 194 -12.09 -13.07 10.30
CA PRO A 194 -10.79 -13.38 10.85
C PRO A 194 -9.70 -13.57 9.76
N PHE A 195 -9.58 -12.61 8.85
CA PHE A 195 -8.52 -12.61 7.84
C PHE A 195 -7.24 -11.94 8.37
N PRO A 196 -6.05 -12.30 7.86
CA PRO A 196 -4.76 -11.77 8.30
C PRO A 196 -4.70 -10.26 8.42
N ASN A 197 -5.11 -9.54 7.37
CA ASN A 197 -5.10 -8.07 7.33
C ASN A 197 -6.13 -7.40 8.26
N VAL A 198 -7.19 -8.12 8.67
CA VAL A 198 -8.18 -7.68 9.67
C VAL A 198 -7.66 -7.98 11.09
N ASN A 199 -7.06 -9.15 11.30
CA ASN A 199 -6.53 -9.56 12.60
C ASN A 199 -5.34 -8.69 13.03
N LEU A 200 -4.50 -8.29 12.08
CA LEU A 200 -3.26 -7.57 12.34
C LEU A 200 -3.47 -6.27 13.14
N PRO A 201 -4.33 -5.32 12.74
CA PRO A 201 -4.59 -4.11 13.53
C PRO A 201 -5.27 -4.39 14.87
N ILE A 202 -6.10 -5.43 14.97
CA ILE A 202 -6.76 -5.78 16.24
C ILE A 202 -5.73 -6.33 17.22
N ASN A 203 -4.85 -7.23 16.79
CA ASN A 203 -3.75 -7.73 17.62
C ASN A 203 -2.85 -6.60 18.11
N ALA A 204 -2.53 -5.63 17.24
CA ALA A 204 -1.73 -4.48 17.60
C ALA A 204 -2.44 -3.56 18.61
N TYR A 205 -3.74 -3.32 18.43
CA TYR A 205 -4.57 -2.59 19.42
C TYR A 205 -4.53 -3.24 20.80
N VAL A 206 -4.72 -4.56 20.86
CA VAL A 206 -4.65 -5.33 22.12
C VAL A 206 -3.23 -5.28 22.69
N ALA A 207 -2.20 -5.40 21.86
CA ALA A 207 -0.80 -5.34 22.29
C ALA A 207 -0.45 -3.96 22.87
N GLY A 208 -0.89 -2.88 22.23
CA GLY A 208 -0.71 -1.51 22.70
C GLY A 208 -1.37 -1.28 24.06
N ALA A 209 -2.60 -1.76 24.23
CA ALA A 209 -3.31 -1.66 25.50
C ALA A 209 -2.60 -2.44 26.62
N LYS A 210 -2.21 -3.67 26.35
CA LYS A 210 -1.50 -4.55 27.32
C LYS A 210 -0.08 -4.08 27.63
N ALA A 211 0.56 -3.34 26.74
CA ALA A 211 1.89 -2.76 26.96
C ALA A 211 1.89 -1.71 28.07
N VAL A 212 0.81 -0.95 28.22
CA VAL A 212 0.66 0.11 29.23
C VAL A 212 -0.21 -0.32 30.41
N ASN A 213 -1.07 -1.32 30.23
CA ASN A 213 -1.95 -1.87 31.25
C ASN A 213 -2.10 -3.40 31.08
N PRO A 214 -1.28 -4.21 31.75
CA PRO A 214 -1.30 -5.68 31.61
C PRO A 214 -2.61 -6.36 32.03
N ASP A 215 -3.45 -5.70 32.83
CA ASP A 215 -4.71 -6.24 33.32
C ASP A 215 -5.87 -6.11 32.32
N VAL A 216 -5.64 -5.44 31.17
CA VAL A 216 -6.66 -5.27 30.14
C VAL A 216 -7.12 -6.62 29.58
N LYS A 217 -8.44 -6.77 29.52
CA LYS A 217 -9.15 -7.86 28.87
C LYS A 217 -9.79 -7.38 27.56
N VAL A 218 -9.84 -8.23 26.57
CA VAL A 218 -10.44 -7.91 25.28
C VAL A 218 -11.75 -8.64 25.05
N LYS A 219 -12.75 -7.94 24.49
CA LYS A 219 -13.97 -8.51 23.93
C LYS A 219 -13.93 -8.37 22.43
N MET A 220 -13.89 -9.47 21.73
CA MET A 220 -13.75 -9.53 20.27
C MET A 220 -15.02 -10.09 19.64
N THR A 221 -15.47 -9.44 18.53
CA THR A 221 -16.57 -9.98 17.70
C THR A 221 -16.24 -9.79 16.23
N TYR A 222 -16.23 -10.89 15.47
CA TYR A 222 -16.25 -10.88 14.01
C TYR A 222 -17.70 -10.92 13.55
N ILE A 223 -18.12 -9.90 12.77
CA ILE A 223 -19.50 -9.78 12.31
C ILE A 223 -19.80 -10.56 11.03
N GLU A 224 -18.80 -11.20 10.44
CA GLU A 224 -18.93 -11.96 9.18
C GLU A 224 -19.57 -11.15 8.04
N SER A 225 -19.25 -9.87 7.97
CA SER A 225 -19.65 -8.95 6.90
C SER A 225 -18.61 -7.87 6.71
N TRP A 226 -18.38 -7.45 5.46
CA TRP A 226 -17.51 -6.32 5.17
C TRP A 226 -18.18 -4.97 5.48
N PHE A 227 -19.50 -4.88 5.33
CA PHE A 227 -20.24 -3.67 5.64
C PHE A 227 -21.65 -4.03 6.14
N ASP A 228 -21.84 -4.01 7.46
CA ASP A 228 -23.11 -4.20 8.16
C ASP A 228 -23.13 -3.37 9.45
N PRO A 229 -23.47 -2.07 9.36
CA PRO A 229 -23.49 -1.18 10.53
C PRO A 229 -24.43 -1.64 11.63
N ALA A 230 -25.55 -2.28 11.28
CA ALA A 230 -26.53 -2.74 12.28
C ALA A 230 -25.97 -3.89 13.12
N LYS A 231 -25.36 -4.88 12.50
CA LYS A 231 -24.72 -6.00 13.19
C LYS A 231 -23.52 -5.55 14.02
N ALA A 232 -22.75 -4.55 13.52
CA ALA A 232 -21.66 -3.95 14.27
C ALA A 232 -22.16 -3.21 15.51
N LYS A 233 -23.23 -2.43 15.40
CA LYS A 233 -23.87 -1.76 16.55
C LYS A 233 -24.36 -2.77 17.60
N GLU A 234 -25.06 -3.84 17.19
CA GLU A 234 -25.54 -4.89 18.10
C GLU A 234 -24.37 -5.56 18.83
N SER A 235 -23.31 -5.93 18.11
CA SER A 235 -22.10 -6.52 18.69
C SER A 235 -21.44 -5.60 19.70
N THR A 236 -21.39 -4.31 19.40
CA THR A 236 -20.86 -3.27 20.33
C THR A 236 -21.68 -3.18 21.62
N LEU A 237 -22.99 -3.16 21.51
CA LEU A 237 -23.87 -3.14 22.69
C LEU A 237 -23.65 -4.35 23.59
N ALA A 238 -23.44 -5.54 23.01
CA ALA A 238 -23.12 -6.75 23.74
C ALA A 238 -21.76 -6.64 24.47
N GLN A 239 -20.73 -6.08 23.83
CA GLN A 239 -19.41 -5.88 24.44
C GLN A 239 -19.48 -4.87 25.59
N ILE A 240 -20.18 -3.76 25.42
CA ILE A 240 -20.40 -2.73 26.47
C ILE A 240 -21.14 -3.33 27.66
N ALA A 241 -22.15 -4.18 27.42
CA ALA A 241 -22.88 -4.86 28.49
C ALA A 241 -22.01 -5.80 29.32
N THR A 242 -20.84 -6.20 28.80
CA THR A 242 -19.83 -7.02 29.53
C THR A 242 -18.67 -6.19 30.07
N GLY A 243 -18.78 -4.85 30.03
CA GLY A 243 -17.88 -3.91 30.65
C GLY A 243 -16.91 -3.17 29.73
N ALA A 244 -16.97 -3.34 28.41
CA ALA A 244 -16.11 -2.61 27.52
C ALA A 244 -16.41 -1.09 27.58
N ASP A 245 -15.40 -0.27 27.89
CA ASP A 245 -15.47 1.18 27.95
C ASP A 245 -14.72 1.89 26.82
N PHE A 246 -13.93 1.14 26.05
CA PHE A 246 -13.33 1.53 24.77
C PHE A 246 -13.61 0.48 23.71
N VAL A 247 -14.06 0.88 22.51
CA VAL A 247 -14.33 -0.04 21.40
C VAL A 247 -13.59 0.38 20.12
N TYR A 248 -12.75 -0.49 19.59
CA TYR A 248 -12.14 -0.28 18.27
C TYR A 248 -13.10 -0.73 17.17
N ALA A 249 -13.58 0.24 16.40
CA ALA A 249 -14.50 0.02 15.30
C ALA A 249 -13.71 -0.34 14.02
N GLU A 250 -13.13 -1.55 13.96
CA GLU A 250 -12.50 -2.04 12.73
C GLU A 250 -13.56 -2.14 11.61
N ARG A 251 -14.83 -2.34 11.97
CA ARG A 251 -15.98 -2.19 11.05
C ARG A 251 -16.83 -0.98 11.40
N PHE A 252 -17.41 -0.36 10.37
CA PHE A 252 -18.32 0.78 10.52
C PHE A 252 -19.59 0.37 11.28
N GLY A 253 -20.00 1.18 12.28
CA GLY A 253 -21.26 0.99 13.01
C GLY A 253 -21.22 1.10 14.55
N PRO A 254 -20.08 0.90 15.27
CA PRO A 254 -20.02 0.97 16.73
C PRO A 254 -20.34 2.33 17.35
N PHE A 255 -20.11 3.43 16.64
CA PHE A 255 -20.11 4.80 17.22
C PHE A 255 -21.43 5.17 17.88
N GLU A 256 -22.56 4.84 17.26
CA GLU A 256 -23.88 5.13 17.79
C GLU A 256 -24.14 4.38 19.11
N ALA A 257 -23.73 3.10 19.18
CA ALA A 257 -23.82 2.32 20.42
C ALA A 257 -22.94 2.90 21.53
N CYS A 258 -21.71 3.29 21.21
CA CYS A 258 -20.79 3.91 22.16
C CYS A 258 -21.35 5.26 22.66
N GLN A 259 -21.88 6.09 21.78
CA GLN A 259 -22.51 7.36 22.12
C GLN A 259 -23.73 7.19 23.04
N GLU A 260 -24.62 6.24 22.72
CA GLU A 260 -25.80 5.91 23.54
C GLU A 260 -25.42 5.46 24.97
N LYS A 261 -24.26 4.85 25.14
CA LYS A 261 -23.81 4.27 26.41
C LYS A 261 -22.77 5.12 27.13
N GLY A 262 -22.31 6.22 26.52
CA GLY A 262 -21.32 7.12 27.11
C GLY A 262 -19.94 6.46 27.26
N VAL A 263 -19.56 5.56 26.32
CA VAL A 263 -18.23 4.94 26.25
C VAL A 263 -17.49 5.43 25.02
N TYR A 264 -16.17 5.26 24.98
CA TYR A 264 -15.34 5.75 23.91
C TYR A 264 -15.22 4.76 22.74
N ALA A 265 -14.97 5.29 21.54
CA ALA A 265 -14.70 4.52 20.34
C ALA A 265 -13.44 5.00 19.64
N PHE A 266 -12.85 4.11 18.85
CA PHE A 266 -11.81 4.44 17.88
C PHE A 266 -12.30 4.13 16.47
N GLY A 267 -11.96 5.02 15.53
CA GLY A 267 -12.27 4.84 14.13
C GLY A 267 -11.20 4.06 13.37
N HIS A 268 -11.51 3.73 12.12
CA HIS A 268 -10.67 2.89 11.27
C HIS A 268 -10.56 3.47 9.85
N TYR A 269 -9.36 3.47 9.29
CA TYR A 269 -8.94 3.89 7.95
C TYR A 269 -9.07 5.39 7.62
N VAL A 270 -10.08 6.09 8.13
CA VAL A 270 -10.28 7.53 7.94
C VAL A 270 -10.60 8.19 9.27
N ASP A 271 -10.42 9.51 9.36
CA ASP A 271 -10.85 10.24 10.56
C ASP A 271 -12.37 10.25 10.66
N GLN A 272 -12.89 9.51 11.62
CA GLN A 272 -14.32 9.33 11.85
C GLN A 272 -14.85 10.13 13.04
N ASN A 273 -14.06 11.05 13.61
CA ASN A 273 -14.46 11.86 14.75
C ASN A 273 -15.77 12.65 14.50
N SER A 274 -15.95 13.17 13.27
CA SER A 274 -17.14 13.94 12.90
C SER A 274 -18.46 13.16 13.00
N LEU A 275 -18.41 11.82 13.00
CA LEU A 275 -19.61 10.96 13.13
C LEU A 275 -20.13 10.91 14.56
N ALA A 276 -19.25 11.03 15.56
CA ALA A 276 -19.60 11.12 16.97
C ALA A 276 -18.49 11.89 17.73
N PRO A 277 -18.48 13.24 17.67
CA PRO A 277 -17.34 14.06 18.10
C PRO A 277 -16.97 13.93 19.58
N GLU A 278 -17.94 13.58 20.45
CA GLU A 278 -17.72 13.39 21.90
C GLU A 278 -17.45 11.90 22.26
N THR A 279 -17.33 11.04 21.27
CA THR A 279 -17.22 9.58 21.45
C THR A 279 -16.00 9.00 20.75
N VAL A 280 -15.73 9.41 19.51
CA VAL A 280 -14.58 8.92 18.73
C VAL A 280 -13.33 9.69 19.11
N VAL A 281 -12.44 9.03 19.87
CA VAL A 281 -11.23 9.63 20.42
C VAL A 281 -10.19 9.92 19.34
N ALA A 282 -9.92 8.95 18.51
CA ALA A 282 -9.02 9.02 17.36
C ALA A 282 -9.34 7.88 16.37
N SER A 283 -8.73 7.92 15.20
CA SER A 283 -8.89 6.89 14.18
C SER A 283 -7.53 6.45 13.63
N THR A 284 -7.40 5.21 13.21
CA THR A 284 -6.31 4.85 12.30
C THR A 284 -6.55 5.50 10.94
N LEU A 285 -5.50 5.97 10.30
CA LEU A 285 -5.57 6.56 8.96
C LEU A 285 -4.86 5.66 7.97
N ALA A 286 -5.57 5.23 6.95
CA ALA A 286 -4.99 4.59 5.78
C ALA A 286 -4.57 5.63 4.76
N ARG A 287 -3.36 5.50 4.24
CA ARG A 287 -2.77 6.41 3.25
C ARG A 287 -2.33 5.61 2.04
N TRP A 288 -3.11 5.70 0.97
CA TRP A 288 -2.78 5.07 -0.31
C TRP A 288 -1.88 5.93 -1.18
N ASP A 289 -1.56 7.15 -0.72
CA ASP A 289 -0.71 8.10 -1.44
C ASP A 289 0.64 7.47 -1.87
N PRO A 290 1.42 6.82 -0.99
CA PRO A 290 2.68 6.21 -1.40
C PRO A 290 2.51 5.07 -2.39
N ALA A 291 1.45 4.26 -2.23
CA ALA A 291 1.14 3.16 -3.14
C ALA A 291 0.71 3.68 -4.52
N ALA A 292 -0.12 4.72 -4.56
CA ALA A 292 -0.55 5.33 -5.81
C ALA A 292 0.63 5.97 -6.54
N ASN A 293 1.49 6.74 -5.85
CA ASN A 293 2.69 7.33 -6.43
C ASN A 293 3.64 6.25 -6.97
N PHE A 294 3.87 5.17 -6.20
CA PHE A 294 4.67 4.03 -6.67
C PHE A 294 4.13 3.41 -7.98
N LEU A 295 2.82 3.20 -8.07
CA LEU A 295 2.21 2.63 -9.29
C LEU A 295 2.26 3.60 -10.47
N ILE A 296 2.10 4.91 -10.21
CA ILE A 296 2.24 5.97 -11.21
C ILE A 296 3.67 6.04 -11.72
N ASP A 297 4.68 5.94 -10.83
CA ASP A 297 6.10 5.92 -11.19
C ASP A 297 6.43 4.72 -12.09
N GLU A 298 5.94 3.51 -11.76
CA GLU A 298 6.14 2.32 -12.58
C GLU A 298 5.47 2.43 -13.96
N TRP A 299 4.24 2.96 -14.00
CA TRP A 299 3.54 3.23 -15.26
C TRP A 299 4.27 4.29 -16.09
N TYR A 300 4.65 5.40 -15.47
CA TYR A 300 5.33 6.50 -16.17
C TYR A 300 6.67 6.08 -16.75
N ALA A 301 7.48 5.35 -15.99
CA ALA A 301 8.74 4.80 -16.45
C ALA A 301 8.57 3.84 -17.65
N HIS A 302 7.44 3.11 -17.70
CA HIS A 302 7.11 2.26 -18.84
C HIS A 302 6.77 3.07 -20.09
N VAL A 303 5.85 4.03 -19.97
CA VAL A 303 5.34 4.76 -21.15
C VAL A 303 6.27 5.89 -21.62
N ALA A 304 7.04 6.50 -20.71
CA ALA A 304 7.95 7.61 -21.05
C ALA A 304 9.36 7.12 -21.41
N ASP A 305 9.87 6.11 -20.68
CA ASP A 305 11.26 5.65 -20.76
C ASP A 305 11.40 4.28 -21.41
N GLY A 306 10.29 3.60 -21.73
CA GLY A 306 10.31 2.25 -22.32
C GLY A 306 10.78 1.17 -21.33
N LYS A 307 10.75 1.43 -20.02
CA LYS A 307 11.14 0.43 -19.00
C LYS A 307 10.14 -0.72 -18.99
N GLU A 308 10.63 -1.95 -19.05
CA GLU A 308 9.77 -3.11 -18.86
C GLU A 308 9.23 -3.16 -17.40
N TYR A 309 7.97 -3.53 -17.25
CA TYR A 309 7.41 -3.81 -15.94
C TYR A 309 8.14 -4.96 -15.26
N ALA A 310 8.36 -4.82 -13.95
CA ALA A 310 9.07 -5.81 -13.14
C ALA A 310 8.48 -5.87 -11.72
N ALA A 311 7.17 -6.15 -11.65
CA ALA A 311 6.48 -6.24 -10.36
C ALA A 311 7.20 -7.24 -9.44
N PRO A 312 7.50 -6.87 -8.20
CA PRO A 312 8.11 -7.79 -7.26
C PRO A 312 7.14 -8.94 -6.97
N MET A 313 7.69 -10.16 -6.85
CA MET A 313 6.90 -11.35 -6.49
C MET A 313 6.67 -11.41 -4.96
N LYS A 314 6.25 -10.30 -4.40
CA LYS A 314 5.90 -10.06 -2.99
C LYS A 314 5.04 -8.80 -2.90
N GLU A 315 4.34 -8.63 -1.81
CA GLU A 315 3.64 -7.38 -1.51
C GLU A 315 4.63 -6.20 -1.40
N VAL A 316 4.25 -5.07 -1.96
CA VAL A 316 4.88 -3.76 -1.73
C VAL A 316 4.10 -3.09 -0.61
N VAL A 317 4.69 -3.05 0.57
CA VAL A 317 4.01 -2.60 1.79
C VAL A 317 4.51 -1.23 2.21
N PHE A 318 3.57 -0.37 2.59
CA PHE A 318 3.83 0.97 3.11
C PHE A 318 3.37 1.06 4.57
N PHE A 319 4.31 1.22 5.49
CA PHE A 319 4.09 1.40 6.92
C PHE A 319 3.99 2.88 7.30
N MET A 320 3.82 3.21 8.60
CA MET A 320 3.80 4.60 9.06
C MET A 320 5.04 5.38 8.65
N LYS A 321 6.22 4.78 8.76
CA LYS A 321 7.50 5.40 8.35
C LYS A 321 7.58 5.73 6.86
N ASP A 322 6.82 4.99 6.03
CA ASP A 322 6.74 5.15 4.58
C ASP A 322 5.56 6.07 4.17
N GLY A 323 4.84 6.61 5.15
CA GLY A 323 3.65 7.43 4.93
C GLY A 323 2.38 6.64 4.61
N GLY A 324 2.39 5.29 4.71
CA GLY A 324 1.25 4.42 4.37
C GLY A 324 0.13 4.41 5.41
N SER A 325 0.40 4.84 6.65
CA SER A 325 -0.62 4.96 7.70
C SER A 325 -0.23 5.98 8.75
N ASP A 326 -1.19 6.40 9.56
CA ASP A 326 -0.98 7.27 10.71
C ASP A 326 -2.17 7.18 11.68
N ILE A 327 -2.10 7.93 12.79
CA ILE A 327 -3.20 8.17 13.71
C ILE A 327 -3.79 9.56 13.43
N SER A 328 -5.11 9.73 13.55
CA SER A 328 -5.75 11.05 13.50
C SER A 328 -5.45 11.89 14.75
N GLY A 329 -5.77 13.17 14.70
CA GLY A 329 -5.85 14.00 15.92
C GLY A 329 -6.99 13.56 16.84
N TYR A 330 -6.97 14.08 18.07
CA TYR A 330 -8.03 13.84 19.07
C TYR A 330 -9.26 14.75 18.85
N ASN A 331 -9.16 15.72 17.95
CA ASN A 331 -10.24 16.63 17.55
C ASN A 331 -10.95 17.27 18.75
N ALA A 332 -12.28 17.11 18.86
CA ALA A 332 -13.08 17.70 19.94
C ALA A 332 -12.73 17.15 21.34
N LEU A 333 -12.12 15.96 21.40
CA LEU A 333 -11.77 15.31 22.67
C LEU A 333 -10.35 15.64 23.16
N GLU A 334 -9.58 16.46 22.45
CA GLU A 334 -8.18 16.75 22.81
C GLU A 334 -8.03 17.23 24.28
N ALA A 335 -8.92 18.09 24.73
CA ALA A 335 -8.90 18.59 26.11
C ALA A 335 -9.28 17.52 27.16
N SER A 336 -9.97 16.48 26.75
CA SER A 336 -10.42 15.38 27.61
C SER A 336 -9.38 14.26 27.74
N ILE A 337 -8.42 14.20 26.84
CA ILE A 337 -7.31 13.22 26.90
C ILE A 337 -6.21 13.76 27.81
N PRO A 338 -5.85 13.06 28.90
CA PRO A 338 -4.79 13.50 29.80
C PRO A 338 -3.49 13.80 29.07
N GLN A 339 -2.76 14.83 29.51
CA GLN A 339 -1.49 15.21 28.86
C GLN A 339 -0.49 14.07 28.83
N GLU A 340 -0.42 13.29 29.90
CA GLU A 340 0.46 12.13 30.00
C GLU A 340 0.17 11.05 28.93
N VAL A 341 -1.12 10.86 28.58
CA VAL A 341 -1.53 9.93 27.50
C VAL A 341 -1.08 10.49 26.16
N ARG A 342 -1.33 11.78 25.90
CA ARG A 342 -0.91 12.43 24.64
C ARG A 342 0.60 12.38 24.46
N ASP A 343 1.36 12.64 25.52
CA ASP A 343 2.82 12.63 25.49
C ASP A 343 3.37 11.20 25.24
N ALA A 344 2.80 10.18 25.90
CA ALA A 344 3.21 8.79 25.72
C ALA A 344 2.92 8.31 24.30
N VAL A 345 1.74 8.61 23.75
CA VAL A 345 1.36 8.25 22.39
C VAL A 345 2.22 8.98 21.35
N ALA A 346 2.49 10.27 21.56
CA ALA A 346 3.35 11.05 20.68
C ALA A 346 4.80 10.51 20.66
N ALA A 347 5.34 10.14 21.83
CA ALA A 347 6.66 9.52 21.92
C ALA A 347 6.71 8.17 21.18
N ALA A 348 5.78 7.27 21.47
CA ALA A 348 5.68 5.97 20.78
C ALA A 348 5.52 6.13 19.25
N ARG A 349 4.70 7.09 18.82
CA ARG A 349 4.56 7.41 17.40
C ARG A 349 5.89 7.82 16.76
N GLN A 350 6.71 8.66 17.44
CA GLN A 350 8.01 9.04 16.91
C GLN A 350 8.97 7.87 16.85
N GLU A 351 9.02 7.01 17.86
CA GLU A 351 9.83 5.80 17.87
C GLU A 351 9.46 4.85 16.72
N ILE A 352 8.15 4.69 16.41
CA ILE A 352 7.67 3.91 15.26
C ILE A 352 8.14 4.54 13.94
N LEU A 353 7.97 5.85 13.77
CA LEU A 353 8.38 6.57 12.55
C LEU A 353 9.90 6.50 12.31
N GLN A 354 10.69 6.44 13.36
CA GLN A 354 12.14 6.32 13.30
C GLN A 354 12.61 4.86 13.16
N GLY A 355 11.69 3.89 13.31
CA GLY A 355 12.00 2.46 13.29
C GLY A 355 12.67 1.95 14.56
N GLU A 356 12.65 2.73 15.63
CA GLU A 356 13.20 2.39 16.95
C GLU A 356 12.26 1.47 17.73
N MET A 357 10.93 1.64 17.57
CA MET A 357 9.89 0.74 18.07
C MET A 357 9.35 -0.12 16.93
N GLN A 358 9.33 -1.42 17.15
CA GLN A 358 8.65 -2.37 16.26
C GLN A 358 7.34 -2.84 16.91
N VAL A 359 6.22 -2.48 16.29
CA VAL A 359 4.90 -2.97 16.71
C VAL A 359 4.79 -4.45 16.38
N PRO A 360 4.27 -5.30 17.30
CA PRO A 360 4.08 -6.72 17.03
C PRO A 360 3.25 -6.97 15.78
N TYR A 361 3.79 -7.79 14.87
CA TYR A 361 3.12 -8.23 13.65
C TYR A 361 2.51 -9.63 13.89
N ASN A 362 1.20 -9.66 14.12
CA ASN A 362 0.47 -10.90 14.41
C ASN A 362 -0.84 -10.94 13.63
N GLU A 363 -1.00 -11.93 12.78
CA GLU A 363 -2.14 -12.12 11.88
C GLU A 363 -3.12 -13.20 12.35
N GLU A 364 -2.85 -13.83 13.50
CA GLU A 364 -3.72 -14.86 14.06
C GLU A 364 -5.06 -14.27 14.55
N PRO A 365 -6.16 -15.01 14.44
CA PRO A 365 -7.45 -14.55 14.94
C PRO A 365 -7.42 -14.21 16.44
N VAL A 366 -7.97 -13.04 16.77
CA VAL A 366 -8.11 -12.61 18.17
C VAL A 366 -9.32 -13.28 18.80
N THR A 367 -9.14 -13.80 20.00
CA THR A 367 -10.23 -14.36 20.83
C THR A 367 -10.49 -13.48 22.05
N SER A 368 -11.74 -13.48 22.53
CA SER A 368 -12.09 -12.80 23.79
C SER A 368 -11.45 -13.47 25.01
N ASP A 369 -11.01 -12.61 25.95
CA ASP A 369 -10.57 -13.02 27.28
C ASP A 369 -11.77 -13.35 28.19
#